data_1d08615271a4f425f3eafa4b19b9d1c0
#
_entry.id   1d08615271a4f425f3eafa4b19b9d1c0
#
_cell.length_a   1.000
_cell.length_b   1.000
_cell.length_c   1.000
_cell.angle_alpha   90.00
_cell.angle_beta   90.00
_cell.angle_gamma   90.00
#
_symmetry.space_group_name_H-M   'P 1'
#
loop_
_entity.id
_entity.type
_entity.pdbx_description
1 polymer ?
#
loop_
_entity_poly.entity_id
_entity_poly.type
_entity_poly.pdbx_seq_one_letter_code
_entity_poly.pdbx_strand_id
1 'polypeptide(L)'
;FIKQVIVFLSFICCLLILISCSEGDNRLEEESFSFSEEDVQHEKELGFYLYNDYASSIHSVSVTESSVKITGKYVGEGDFILGEIAPYMDVVKQEKAPYKVKLVNSLFQIELERFVEREGLLYDRLLSKWAIFKEGDEGDQLVSHAHYADEIFTAQKLFPIEIMSKKGLGGIIPNQYISDLTSLNISSATVNICITHFMHLTPRTGDIEHVYGGRSYYIDENYLKNSIDRILLAATKERNISVAAIILLEPASRCADLELGKILQHPDNDGGTYTMPNMTTPEALNCYAAALDFLAKRYCTIDNRYGRISHWIIHNEVDGGRDWANMGKKPVKVFTDTYIKSMRLCYNIVRQYDSYAEVFASFSHSWTENSNPGWYTCKEMIDLLNVYSKVEGDFQWGLAYHSYAQDLTNPCTWNDPNATCSMNTQFVTFKNLEVLNKWALDKENKYKGVIKRSVWLSEAGVNSRGYSDEELQKQAAGVAYAWKKVNALEGIDAWQWHNWFDHPGDGACLG
;
A
#
# COMPACT_ATOMS: atom_id res chain seq x y z
N PHE A 1 16.68 -8.40 39.56
CA PHE A 1 17.27 -7.08 39.85
C PHE A 1 17.93 -6.44 38.63
N ILE A 2 18.47 -7.19 37.69
CA ILE A 2 19.15 -6.64 36.49
C ILE A 2 18.18 -6.24 35.36
N LYS A 3 17.00 -6.85 35.28
CA LYS A 3 15.96 -6.49 34.28
C LYS A 3 15.18 -5.19 34.58
N GLN A 4 15.23 -4.68 35.79
CA GLN A 4 14.58 -3.42 36.17
C GLN A 4 15.48 -2.18 35.98
N VAL A 5 16.77 -2.36 35.77
CA VAL A 5 17.71 -1.25 35.57
C VAL A 5 17.78 -0.80 34.09
N ILE A 6 17.48 -1.70 33.15
CA ILE A 6 17.52 -1.38 31.71
C ILE A 6 16.28 -0.57 31.27
N VAL A 7 15.13 -0.81 31.91
CA VAL A 7 13.90 -0.02 31.61
C VAL A 7 13.97 1.39 32.18
N PHE A 8 14.76 1.62 33.25
CA PHE A 8 14.91 2.94 33.87
C PHE A 8 15.89 3.86 33.12
N LEU A 9 16.81 3.32 32.34
CA LEU A 9 17.78 4.09 31.55
C LEU A 9 17.21 4.58 30.21
N SER A 10 16.21 3.94 29.64
CA SER A 10 15.50 4.44 28.46
C SER A 10 14.58 5.63 28.77
N PHE A 11 14.10 5.75 30.01
CA PHE A 11 13.20 6.85 30.40
C PHE A 11 13.94 8.14 30.76
N ILE A 12 15.24 8.06 31.08
CA ILE A 12 16.06 9.24 31.47
C ILE A 12 16.62 10.00 30.26
N CYS A 13 16.75 9.33 29.10
CA CYS A 13 17.16 10.03 27.87
C CYS A 13 16.09 10.94 27.27
N CYS A 14 14.80 10.71 27.53
CA CYS A 14 13.73 11.60 27.05
C CYS A 14 13.42 12.80 27.96
N LEU A 15 13.96 12.85 29.20
CA LEU A 15 13.65 13.90 30.16
C LEU A 15 14.78 14.95 30.35
N LEU A 16 15.90 14.82 29.64
CA LEU A 16 17.06 15.75 29.77
C LEU A 16 17.16 16.79 28.64
N ILE A 17 16.14 16.92 27.79
CA ILE A 17 16.09 17.94 26.71
C ILE A 17 15.30 19.19 27.12
N LEU A 18 14.77 19.30 28.33
CA LEU A 18 13.89 20.41 28.72
C LEU A 18 14.47 21.38 29.78
N ILE A 19 15.76 21.40 30.07
CA ILE A 19 16.34 22.48 30.92
C ILE A 19 17.71 22.85 30.39
N SER A 20 17.77 23.76 29.44
CA SER A 20 18.89 24.72 29.29
C SER A 20 18.41 25.90 28.46
N CYS A 21 17.76 26.87 29.11
CA CYS A 21 17.70 28.22 28.59
C CYS A 21 19.02 28.90 28.98
N SER A 22 19.94 29.07 28.04
CA SER A 22 20.94 30.10 28.05
C SER A 22 20.99 30.74 26.68
N GLU A 23 20.89 32.06 26.66
CA GLU A 23 21.01 32.87 25.46
C GLU A 23 22.31 32.54 24.73
N GLY A 24 22.18 31.89 23.62
CA GLY A 24 23.19 31.63 22.62
C GLY A 24 22.49 31.59 21.29
N ASP A 25 22.98 32.40 20.37
CA ASP A 25 22.57 32.59 19.01
C ASP A 25 22.43 31.22 18.26
N ASN A 26 21.37 30.50 18.49
CA ASN A 26 21.00 29.27 17.75
C ASN A 26 20.21 29.72 16.53
N ARG A 27 20.89 30.12 15.47
CA ARG A 27 20.45 29.81 14.13
C ARG A 27 20.39 28.28 14.07
N LEU A 28 19.19 27.70 14.28
CA LEU A 28 18.85 26.42 13.72
C LEU A 28 19.12 26.59 12.21
N GLU A 29 20.20 25.99 11.72
CA GLU A 29 20.32 25.74 10.28
C GLU A 29 19.02 25.00 9.93
N GLU A 30 18.09 25.71 9.28
CA GLU A 30 17.08 25.06 8.47
C GLU A 30 17.90 24.19 7.51
N GLU A 31 18.04 22.89 7.80
CA GLU A 31 18.50 21.93 6.82
C GLU A 31 17.64 22.20 5.61
N SER A 32 18.22 22.83 4.60
CA SER A 32 17.49 23.13 3.36
C SER A 32 16.96 21.81 2.87
N PHE A 33 15.63 21.65 2.86
CA PHE A 33 14.93 20.44 2.46
C PHE A 33 15.09 20.31 0.92
N SER A 34 16.33 19.99 0.46
CA SER A 34 16.67 19.88 -0.94
C SER A 34 16.74 18.40 -1.33
N PHE A 35 16.12 18.07 -2.43
CA PHE A 35 16.28 16.78 -3.11
C PHE A 35 17.62 16.75 -3.88
N SER A 36 18.12 15.55 -4.20
CA SER A 36 19.28 15.40 -5.07
C SER A 36 18.96 15.93 -6.49
N GLU A 37 19.98 16.38 -7.21
CA GLU A 37 19.80 16.84 -8.62
C GLU A 37 19.24 15.71 -9.50
N GLU A 38 19.65 14.47 -9.25
CA GLU A 38 19.14 13.29 -9.94
C GLU A 38 17.65 13.09 -9.67
N ASP A 39 17.20 13.17 -8.43
CA ASP A 39 15.78 13.01 -8.07
C ASP A 39 14.92 14.14 -8.67
N VAL A 40 15.43 15.37 -8.69
CA VAL A 40 14.75 16.53 -9.32
C VAL A 40 14.63 16.33 -10.83
N GLN A 41 15.66 15.81 -11.47
CA GLN A 41 15.63 15.53 -12.90
C GLN A 41 14.65 14.36 -13.19
N HIS A 42 14.70 13.31 -12.40
CA HIS A 42 13.80 12.17 -12.50
C HIS A 42 12.33 12.58 -12.32
N GLU A 43 12.03 13.45 -11.35
CA GLU A 43 10.68 13.99 -11.19
C GLU A 43 10.16 14.74 -12.41
N LYS A 44 11.03 15.51 -13.08
CA LYS A 44 10.67 16.21 -14.33
C LYS A 44 10.39 15.22 -15.46
N GLU A 45 11.20 14.18 -15.59
CA GLU A 45 11.04 13.13 -16.62
C GLU A 45 9.74 12.36 -16.40
N LEU A 46 9.44 11.95 -15.15
CA LEU A 46 8.16 11.35 -14.78
C LEU A 46 6.99 12.29 -15.07
N GLY A 47 7.12 13.58 -14.74
CA GLY A 47 6.10 14.57 -15.05
C GLY A 47 5.86 14.70 -16.56
N PHE A 48 6.91 14.75 -17.36
CA PHE A 48 6.77 14.75 -18.82
C PHE A 48 6.10 13.48 -19.32
N TYR A 49 6.54 12.31 -18.85
CA TYR A 49 5.96 11.02 -19.23
C TYR A 49 4.46 10.94 -18.92
N LEU A 50 4.06 11.30 -17.71
CA LEU A 50 2.68 11.17 -17.24
C LEU A 50 1.69 12.08 -17.98
N TYR A 51 2.13 13.27 -18.37
CA TYR A 51 1.26 14.29 -18.97
C TYR A 51 1.48 14.48 -20.48
N ASN A 52 2.33 13.67 -21.09
CA ASN A 52 2.52 13.71 -22.55
C ASN A 52 1.35 13.00 -23.25
N ASP A 53 0.96 13.54 -24.40
CA ASP A 53 -0.06 12.92 -25.27
C ASP A 53 0.65 12.12 -26.37
N TYR A 54 0.82 10.83 -26.14
CA TYR A 54 1.46 9.93 -27.09
C TYR A 54 0.48 9.48 -28.16
N ALA A 55 0.91 9.56 -29.45
CA ALA A 55 0.11 9.06 -30.57
C ALA A 55 0.05 7.54 -30.67
N SER A 56 1.06 6.85 -30.14
CA SER A 56 1.11 5.39 -30.06
C SER A 56 0.58 4.90 -28.71
N SER A 57 -0.04 3.72 -28.67
CA SER A 57 -0.64 3.18 -27.42
C SER A 57 -0.68 1.68 -27.38
N ILE A 58 -0.52 1.13 -26.18
CA ILE A 58 -0.92 -0.24 -25.84
C ILE A 58 -2.42 -0.22 -25.56
N HIS A 59 -3.17 -1.13 -26.18
CA HIS A 59 -4.62 -1.19 -26.02
C HIS A 59 -5.05 -2.17 -24.92
N SER A 60 -4.36 -3.31 -24.82
CA SER A 60 -4.63 -4.31 -23.79
C SER A 60 -3.43 -5.22 -23.55
N VAL A 61 -3.32 -5.67 -22.33
CA VAL A 61 -2.39 -6.72 -21.88
C VAL A 61 -3.20 -7.76 -21.13
N SER A 62 -3.29 -8.99 -21.67
CA SER A 62 -3.96 -10.11 -21.01
C SER A 62 -2.97 -11.21 -20.68
N VAL A 63 -3.04 -11.72 -19.45
CA VAL A 63 -2.15 -12.77 -18.94
C VAL A 63 -2.94 -14.04 -18.68
N THR A 64 -2.54 -15.11 -19.36
CA THR A 64 -3.08 -16.46 -19.15
C THR A 64 -2.20 -17.24 -18.17
N GLU A 65 -2.46 -18.53 -18.02
CA GLU A 65 -1.61 -19.42 -17.24
C GLU A 65 -0.17 -19.52 -17.81
N SER A 66 -0.01 -19.48 -19.13
CA SER A 66 1.26 -19.75 -19.83
C SER A 66 1.73 -18.64 -20.77
N SER A 67 0.90 -17.65 -21.08
CA SER A 67 1.26 -16.60 -22.04
C SER A 67 0.82 -15.21 -21.62
N VAL A 68 1.47 -14.20 -22.19
CA VAL A 68 1.10 -12.79 -22.13
C VAL A 68 0.83 -12.32 -23.54
N LYS A 69 -0.38 -11.76 -23.76
CA LYS A 69 -0.83 -11.23 -25.04
C LYS A 69 -0.94 -9.72 -24.96
N ILE A 70 -0.24 -9.01 -25.83
CA ILE A 70 -0.18 -7.55 -25.89
C ILE A 70 -0.77 -7.09 -27.22
N THR A 71 -1.72 -6.17 -27.19
CA THR A 71 -2.26 -5.50 -28.37
C THR A 71 -2.01 -4.02 -28.30
N GLY A 72 -1.80 -3.38 -29.46
CA GLY A 72 -1.56 -1.95 -29.49
C GLY A 72 -1.44 -1.40 -30.91
N LYS A 73 -1.17 -0.10 -30.96
CA LYS A 73 -0.98 0.64 -32.20
C LYS A 73 0.21 1.60 -32.07
N TYR A 74 1.09 1.59 -33.07
CA TYR A 74 2.07 2.66 -33.21
C TYR A 74 1.72 3.58 -34.38
N VAL A 75 2.20 4.82 -34.31
CA VAL A 75 1.98 5.87 -35.32
C VAL A 75 3.30 6.50 -35.69
N GLY A 76 3.55 6.64 -37.00
CA GLY A 76 4.74 7.27 -37.56
C GLY A 76 5.50 6.36 -38.51
N GLU A 77 6.63 6.88 -39.00
CA GLU A 77 7.57 6.19 -39.90
C GLU A 77 8.82 5.75 -39.14
N GLY A 78 9.42 4.63 -39.54
CA GLY A 78 10.61 4.04 -38.95
C GLY A 78 10.34 2.67 -38.33
N ASP A 79 11.33 2.14 -37.62
CA ASP A 79 11.25 0.87 -36.93
C ASP A 79 10.73 1.07 -35.50
N PHE A 80 9.72 0.28 -35.14
CA PHE A 80 9.10 0.29 -33.81
C PHE A 80 9.29 -1.04 -33.10
N ILE A 81 9.47 -0.96 -31.81
CA ILE A 81 9.72 -2.10 -30.93
C ILE A 81 8.82 -2.03 -29.70
N LEU A 82 8.37 -3.19 -29.26
CA LEU A 82 7.71 -3.38 -27.98
C LEU A 82 8.80 -3.67 -26.94
N GLY A 83 8.87 -2.84 -25.90
CA GLY A 83 9.75 -3.03 -24.75
C GLY A 83 8.98 -3.58 -23.56
N GLU A 84 9.58 -4.53 -22.84
CA GLU A 84 9.08 -5.06 -21.60
C GLU A 84 9.79 -4.40 -20.42
N ILE A 85 9.05 -3.73 -19.55
CA ILE A 85 9.58 -2.98 -18.41
C ILE A 85 9.22 -3.73 -17.13
N ALA A 86 10.21 -4.39 -16.53
CA ALA A 86 10.06 -5.04 -15.23
C ALA A 86 9.99 -3.99 -14.10
N PRO A 87 9.37 -4.29 -12.94
CA PRO A 87 9.24 -3.33 -11.84
C PRO A 87 10.56 -2.75 -11.33
N TYR A 88 11.68 -3.49 -11.46
CA TYR A 88 13.02 -3.01 -11.11
C TYR A 88 13.63 -2.06 -12.16
N MET A 89 12.92 -1.81 -13.24
CA MET A 89 13.31 -0.86 -14.28
C MET A 89 12.50 0.42 -14.16
N ASP A 90 13.11 1.51 -14.60
CA ASP A 90 12.42 2.80 -14.69
C ASP A 90 12.06 3.08 -16.15
N VAL A 91 10.79 3.38 -16.41
CA VAL A 91 10.28 3.57 -17.76
C VAL A 91 10.90 4.78 -18.46
N VAL A 92 11.24 5.84 -17.73
CA VAL A 92 11.77 7.08 -18.29
C VAL A 92 13.30 7.09 -18.41
N LYS A 93 13.99 6.16 -17.78
CA LYS A 93 15.46 6.04 -17.79
C LYS A 93 15.98 5.01 -18.82
N GLN A 94 15.12 4.48 -19.70
CA GLN A 94 15.53 3.46 -20.67
C GLN A 94 16.14 4.11 -21.93
N GLU A 95 17.47 4.05 -22.06
CA GLU A 95 18.17 4.48 -23.29
C GLU A 95 17.89 3.54 -24.49
N LYS A 96 17.56 2.29 -24.21
CA LYS A 96 17.15 1.27 -25.20
C LYS A 96 15.98 0.49 -24.66
N ALA A 97 15.04 0.11 -25.54
CA ALA A 97 13.91 -0.74 -25.15
C ALA A 97 14.40 -2.05 -24.54
N PRO A 98 14.03 -2.37 -23.29
CA PRO A 98 14.46 -3.61 -22.66
C PRO A 98 13.68 -4.80 -23.23
N TYR A 99 14.34 -5.96 -23.34
CA TYR A 99 13.76 -7.24 -23.81
C TYR A 99 12.86 -7.10 -25.06
N LYS A 100 13.36 -6.38 -26.05
CA LYS A 100 12.63 -5.88 -27.19
C LYS A 100 12.08 -6.93 -28.14
N VAL A 101 10.88 -6.66 -28.67
CA VAL A 101 10.22 -7.41 -29.74
C VAL A 101 9.92 -6.45 -30.89
N LYS A 102 10.43 -6.76 -32.11
CA LYS A 102 10.19 -5.89 -33.29
C LYS A 102 8.72 -5.91 -33.69
N LEU A 103 8.14 -4.73 -33.94
CA LEU A 103 6.79 -4.55 -34.41
C LEU A 103 6.78 -4.45 -35.95
N VAL A 104 5.99 -5.28 -36.61
CA VAL A 104 5.94 -5.33 -38.09
C VAL A 104 4.76 -4.52 -38.62
N ASN A 105 3.61 -4.56 -37.95
CA ASN A 105 2.39 -3.88 -38.35
C ASN A 105 2.03 -2.77 -37.37
N SER A 106 1.53 -1.64 -37.88
CA SER A 106 1.13 -0.50 -37.05
C SER A 106 0.04 -0.85 -36.03
N LEU A 107 -0.88 -1.73 -36.38
CA LEU A 107 -1.80 -2.39 -35.45
C LEU A 107 -1.27 -3.80 -35.21
N PHE A 108 -0.86 -4.09 -33.97
CA PHE A 108 -0.16 -5.32 -33.65
C PHE A 108 -0.85 -6.12 -32.55
N GLN A 109 -0.57 -7.41 -32.57
CA GLN A 109 -0.87 -8.36 -31.52
C GLN A 109 0.36 -9.26 -31.36
N ILE A 110 0.94 -9.27 -30.17
CA ILE A 110 2.10 -10.08 -29.81
C ILE A 110 1.68 -11.04 -28.70
N GLU A 111 2.11 -12.27 -28.78
CA GLU A 111 1.95 -13.27 -27.72
C GLU A 111 3.31 -13.84 -27.35
N LEU A 112 3.62 -13.85 -26.08
CA LEU A 112 4.89 -14.27 -25.50
C LEU A 112 4.64 -15.30 -24.39
N GLU A 113 5.61 -16.18 -24.14
CA GLU A 113 5.60 -17.04 -22.96
C GLU A 113 5.56 -16.20 -21.69
N ARG A 114 4.76 -16.58 -20.70
CA ARG A 114 4.61 -15.88 -19.44
C ARG A 114 5.89 -15.93 -18.60
N PHE A 115 6.52 -17.09 -18.51
CA PHE A 115 7.71 -17.31 -17.71
C PHE A 115 8.97 -17.30 -18.58
N VAL A 116 10.01 -16.62 -18.12
CA VAL A 116 11.27 -16.48 -18.86
C VAL A 116 12.46 -16.46 -17.91
N GLU A 117 13.56 -17.14 -18.29
CA GLU A 117 14.80 -17.08 -17.54
C GLU A 117 15.48 -15.71 -17.71
N ARG A 118 15.73 -15.03 -16.57
CA ARG A 118 16.42 -13.75 -16.51
C ARG A 118 17.28 -13.67 -15.27
N GLU A 119 18.56 -13.38 -15.43
CA GLU A 119 19.51 -13.18 -14.34
C GLU A 119 19.51 -14.33 -13.30
N GLY A 120 19.30 -15.57 -13.79
CA GLY A 120 19.23 -16.77 -12.96
C GLY A 120 17.95 -16.94 -12.15
N LEU A 121 16.87 -16.22 -12.55
CA LEU A 121 15.53 -16.33 -12.00
C LEU A 121 14.54 -16.70 -13.10
N LEU A 122 13.51 -17.47 -12.75
CA LEU A 122 12.35 -17.70 -13.59
C LEU A 122 11.39 -16.52 -13.40
N TYR A 123 11.54 -15.49 -14.23
CA TYR A 123 10.78 -14.26 -14.16
C TYR A 123 9.37 -14.44 -14.72
N ASP A 124 8.36 -13.94 -14.00
CA ASP A 124 6.96 -13.92 -14.42
C ASP A 124 6.61 -12.57 -15.07
N ARG A 125 6.33 -12.58 -16.36
CA ARG A 125 5.93 -11.40 -17.15
C ARG A 125 4.59 -10.78 -16.75
N LEU A 126 3.82 -11.45 -15.90
CA LEU A 126 2.65 -10.85 -15.23
C LEU A 126 3.01 -9.57 -14.47
N LEU A 127 4.25 -9.47 -13.98
CA LEU A 127 4.71 -8.34 -13.17
C LEU A 127 5.11 -7.13 -14.00
N SER A 128 5.32 -7.32 -15.32
CA SER A 128 5.81 -6.29 -16.24
C SER A 128 4.71 -5.34 -16.71
N LYS A 129 5.14 -4.14 -17.10
CA LYS A 129 4.40 -3.24 -17.98
C LYS A 129 5.09 -3.16 -19.36
N TRP A 130 4.33 -2.80 -20.38
CA TRP A 130 4.77 -2.84 -21.77
C TRP A 130 4.67 -1.47 -22.41
N ALA A 131 5.68 -1.06 -23.17
CA ALA A 131 5.68 0.24 -23.86
C ALA A 131 6.21 0.12 -25.28
N ILE A 132 5.83 1.07 -26.13
CA ILE A 132 6.30 1.17 -27.51
C ILE A 132 7.45 2.16 -27.57
N PHE A 133 8.53 1.74 -28.22
CA PHE A 133 9.69 2.57 -28.52
C PHE A 133 9.86 2.68 -30.02
N LYS A 134 10.39 3.81 -30.47
CA LYS A 134 10.91 3.99 -31.83
C LYS A 134 12.42 3.76 -31.80
N GLU A 135 12.92 2.84 -32.62
CA GLU A 135 14.34 2.50 -32.71
C GLU A 135 15.13 3.68 -33.27
N GLY A 136 16.26 4.02 -32.68
CA GLY A 136 17.15 5.07 -33.09
C GLY A 136 18.62 4.72 -32.97
N ASP A 137 19.49 5.37 -33.74
CA ASP A 137 20.93 5.10 -33.76
C ASP A 137 21.61 5.46 -32.42
N GLU A 138 21.20 6.56 -31.80
CA GLU A 138 21.78 7.07 -30.55
C GLU A 138 21.03 6.55 -29.31
N GLY A 139 19.87 5.91 -29.48
CA GLY A 139 19.00 5.39 -28.41
C GLY A 139 17.57 5.18 -28.90
N ASP A 140 16.80 4.40 -28.18
CA ASP A 140 15.39 4.14 -28.51
C ASP A 140 14.50 5.19 -27.84
N GLN A 141 13.60 5.81 -28.58
CA GLN A 141 12.69 6.82 -28.04
C GLN A 141 11.39 6.20 -27.55
N LEU A 142 11.02 6.41 -26.29
CA LEU A 142 9.71 6.05 -25.75
C LEU A 142 8.61 6.87 -26.46
N VAL A 143 7.62 6.18 -27.06
CA VAL A 143 6.55 6.80 -27.88
C VAL A 143 5.13 6.38 -27.46
N SER A 144 5.00 5.71 -26.33
CA SER A 144 3.70 5.42 -25.69
C SER A 144 3.82 5.51 -24.18
N HIS A 145 2.69 5.64 -23.48
CA HIS A 145 2.68 5.22 -22.08
C HIS A 145 2.92 3.70 -22.00
N ALA A 146 3.49 3.26 -20.88
CA ALA A 146 3.56 1.84 -20.55
C ALA A 146 2.19 1.35 -20.08
N HIS A 147 1.92 0.04 -20.17
CA HIS A 147 0.63 -0.54 -19.81
C HIS A 147 0.82 -1.86 -19.07
N TYR A 148 0.22 -1.97 -17.89
CA TYR A 148 0.18 -3.19 -17.09
C TYR A 148 -0.92 -4.16 -17.57
N ALA A 149 -0.96 -5.35 -16.99
CA ALA A 149 -2.02 -6.33 -17.29
C ALA A 149 -3.41 -5.79 -16.92
N ASP A 150 -4.36 -5.87 -17.88
CA ASP A 150 -5.77 -5.54 -17.71
C ASP A 150 -6.58 -6.77 -17.26
N GLU A 151 -6.16 -7.94 -17.74
CA GLU A 151 -6.82 -9.22 -17.51
C GLU A 151 -5.80 -10.22 -16.99
N ILE A 152 -6.11 -10.83 -15.86
CA ILE A 152 -5.22 -11.76 -15.17
C ILE A 152 -5.96 -13.07 -14.99
N PHE A 153 -5.34 -14.16 -15.45
CA PHE A 153 -5.85 -15.51 -15.22
C PHE A 153 -5.93 -15.80 -13.73
N THR A 154 -7.09 -16.26 -13.29
CA THR A 154 -7.34 -16.64 -11.89
C THR A 154 -7.53 -18.16 -11.83
N ALA A 155 -6.65 -18.82 -11.08
CA ALA A 155 -6.59 -20.30 -11.02
C ALA A 155 -7.80 -20.94 -10.34
N GLN A 156 -8.49 -20.20 -9.47
CA GLN A 156 -9.66 -20.70 -8.73
C GLN A 156 -10.75 -19.63 -8.66
N LYS A 157 -12.02 -20.08 -8.55
CA LYS A 157 -13.15 -19.15 -8.43
C LYS A 157 -13.56 -19.03 -6.97
N LEU A 158 -13.15 -17.94 -6.34
CA LEU A 158 -13.65 -17.52 -5.04
C LEU A 158 -14.93 -16.68 -5.20
N PHE A 159 -15.69 -16.54 -4.11
CA PHE A 159 -16.82 -15.60 -4.04
C PHE A 159 -16.41 -14.35 -3.25
N PRO A 160 -16.95 -13.17 -3.62
CA PRO A 160 -16.71 -11.97 -2.82
C PRO A 160 -17.29 -12.16 -1.41
N ILE A 161 -16.64 -11.55 -0.42
CA ILE A 161 -17.20 -11.42 0.92
C ILE A 161 -18.02 -10.12 0.95
N GLU A 162 -19.32 -10.25 1.15
CA GLU A 162 -20.20 -9.09 1.23
C GLU A 162 -20.06 -8.39 2.60
N ILE A 163 -19.86 -7.07 2.56
CA ILE A 163 -19.85 -6.22 3.74
C ILE A 163 -21.29 -5.87 4.11
N MET A 164 -21.86 -6.60 5.09
CA MET A 164 -23.24 -6.47 5.52
C MET A 164 -23.48 -5.23 6.40
N SER A 165 -22.43 -4.64 6.94
CA SER A 165 -22.45 -3.47 7.81
C SER A 165 -21.14 -2.69 7.61
N LYS A 166 -21.22 -1.36 7.71
CA LYS A 166 -20.01 -0.52 7.69
C LYS A 166 -19.17 -0.62 8.97
N LYS A 167 -19.62 -1.37 9.97
CA LYS A 167 -18.90 -1.58 11.23
C LYS A 167 -17.76 -2.57 11.03
N GLY A 168 -16.57 -2.15 11.42
CA GLY A 168 -15.35 -2.95 11.38
C GLY A 168 -14.50 -2.74 12.63
N LEU A 169 -13.42 -3.52 12.72
CA LEU A 169 -12.42 -3.42 13.77
C LEU A 169 -11.01 -3.32 13.18
N GLY A 170 -10.20 -2.44 13.76
CA GLY A 170 -8.76 -2.34 13.51
C GLY A 170 -8.02 -3.43 14.30
N GLY A 171 -8.12 -4.67 13.82
CA GLY A 171 -7.56 -5.83 14.47
C GLY A 171 -8.60 -6.70 15.19
N ILE A 172 -8.32 -7.98 15.24
CA ILE A 172 -9.12 -8.99 15.97
C ILE A 172 -8.22 -9.66 16.98
N ILE A 173 -8.66 -9.73 18.25
CA ILE A 173 -7.96 -10.43 19.32
C ILE A 173 -8.60 -11.82 19.47
N PRO A 174 -7.97 -12.89 18.97
CA PRO A 174 -8.52 -14.23 19.06
C PRO A 174 -8.70 -14.68 20.51
N ASN A 175 -9.83 -15.34 20.81
CA ASN A 175 -10.20 -15.89 22.12
C ASN A 175 -10.54 -14.85 23.21
N GLN A 176 -10.67 -13.57 22.88
CA GLN A 176 -11.19 -12.56 23.80
C GLN A 176 -12.40 -11.86 23.18
N TYR A 177 -13.49 -11.77 23.92
CA TYR A 177 -14.72 -11.06 23.54
C TYR A 177 -15.20 -11.34 22.09
N ILE A 178 -14.91 -12.53 21.58
CA ILE A 178 -15.23 -12.92 20.20
C ILE A 178 -16.72 -12.75 19.86
N SER A 179 -17.60 -12.90 20.86
CA SER A 179 -19.03 -12.64 20.73
C SER A 179 -19.37 -11.22 20.27
N ASP A 180 -18.48 -10.25 20.50
CA ASP A 180 -18.68 -8.85 20.07
C ASP A 180 -18.70 -8.74 18.55
N LEU A 181 -17.94 -9.57 17.85
CA LEU A 181 -17.95 -9.60 16.38
C LEU A 181 -19.35 -9.82 15.83
N THR A 182 -20.13 -10.67 16.49
CA THR A 182 -21.53 -10.95 16.10
C THR A 182 -22.50 -9.94 16.71
N SER A 183 -22.41 -9.64 18.01
CA SER A 183 -23.35 -8.74 18.70
C SER A 183 -23.29 -7.29 18.18
N LEU A 184 -22.10 -6.82 17.79
CA LEU A 184 -21.88 -5.50 17.19
C LEU A 184 -22.11 -5.47 15.67
N ASN A 185 -22.38 -6.61 15.07
CA ASN A 185 -22.55 -6.73 13.61
C ASN A 185 -21.29 -6.30 12.82
N ILE A 186 -20.10 -6.74 13.27
CA ILE A 186 -18.83 -6.47 12.58
C ILE A 186 -18.80 -7.21 11.24
N SER A 187 -18.44 -6.53 10.17
CA SER A 187 -18.40 -7.10 8.81
C SER A 187 -17.05 -6.92 8.12
N SER A 188 -16.16 -6.12 8.68
CA SER A 188 -14.81 -5.92 8.15
C SER A 188 -13.78 -5.80 9.27
N ALA A 189 -12.53 -6.11 8.95
CA ALA A 189 -11.41 -5.92 9.88
C ALA A 189 -10.11 -5.69 9.12
N THR A 190 -9.09 -5.17 9.81
CA THR A 190 -7.71 -5.11 9.32
C THR A 190 -6.83 -6.06 10.11
N VAL A 191 -5.71 -6.50 9.52
CA VAL A 191 -4.66 -7.26 10.17
C VAL A 191 -3.30 -6.81 9.67
N ASN A 192 -2.37 -6.51 10.57
CA ASN A 192 -0.99 -6.19 10.21
C ASN A 192 -0.23 -7.47 9.88
N ILE A 193 0.40 -7.52 8.72
CA ILE A 193 1.26 -8.62 8.28
C ILE A 193 2.64 -8.07 7.94
N CYS A 194 3.57 -8.20 8.87
CA CYS A 194 4.96 -7.84 8.65
C CYS A 194 5.72 -9.05 8.07
N ILE A 195 6.07 -8.95 6.78
CA ILE A 195 6.72 -10.03 6.03
C ILE A 195 8.04 -10.44 6.68
N THR A 196 8.79 -9.48 7.19
CA THR A 196 10.11 -9.66 7.78
C THR A 196 10.12 -10.38 9.12
N HIS A 197 8.93 -10.66 9.70
CA HIS A 197 8.81 -11.42 10.95
C HIS A 197 8.82 -12.94 10.75
N PHE A 198 8.44 -13.44 9.56
CA PHE A 198 8.22 -14.87 9.36
C PHE A 198 8.91 -15.46 8.13
N MET A 199 9.55 -14.66 7.29
CA MET A 199 10.22 -15.12 6.09
C MET A 199 11.74 -15.16 6.29
N HIS A 200 12.41 -16.22 5.77
CA HIS A 200 13.83 -16.46 5.92
C HIS A 200 14.47 -16.93 4.61
N LEU A 201 15.79 -16.72 4.44
CA LEU A 201 16.57 -17.23 3.31
C LEU A 201 17.10 -18.63 3.56
N THR A 202 17.21 -19.06 4.81
CA THR A 202 17.75 -20.37 5.20
C THR A 202 16.73 -21.16 5.99
N PRO A 203 16.59 -22.48 5.76
CA PRO A 203 15.58 -23.30 6.44
C PRO A 203 15.83 -23.39 7.94
N ARG A 204 14.73 -23.33 8.70
CA ARG A 204 14.69 -23.60 10.14
C ARG A 204 13.72 -24.75 10.41
N THR A 205 13.86 -25.40 11.57
CA THR A 205 12.99 -26.53 11.93
C THR A 205 11.53 -26.07 12.00
N GLY A 206 10.67 -26.68 11.18
CA GLY A 206 9.24 -26.38 11.12
C GLY A 206 8.85 -25.31 10.12
N ASP A 207 9.80 -24.79 9.32
CA ASP A 207 9.49 -23.87 8.24
C ASP A 207 8.79 -24.58 7.07
N ILE A 208 7.96 -23.81 6.37
CA ILE A 208 7.42 -24.19 5.06
C ILE A 208 8.36 -23.66 3.98
N GLU A 209 8.83 -24.54 3.10
CA GLU A 209 9.54 -24.13 1.89
C GLU A 209 8.55 -23.59 0.86
N HIS A 210 8.82 -22.40 0.34
CA HIS A 210 8.09 -21.77 -0.74
C HIS A 210 9.03 -21.44 -1.90
N VAL A 211 8.78 -22.05 -3.07
CA VAL A 211 9.56 -21.81 -4.27
C VAL A 211 8.86 -20.76 -5.13
N TYR A 212 9.57 -19.68 -5.44
CA TYR A 212 9.11 -18.62 -6.34
C TYR A 212 10.27 -18.12 -7.21
N GLY A 213 10.03 -17.96 -8.50
CA GLY A 213 11.04 -17.53 -9.45
C GLY A 213 12.29 -18.43 -9.49
N GLY A 214 12.13 -19.73 -9.21
CA GLY A 214 13.23 -20.70 -9.14
C GLY A 214 14.10 -20.61 -7.88
N ARG A 215 13.71 -19.79 -6.88
CA ARG A 215 14.39 -19.66 -5.57
C ARG A 215 13.51 -20.18 -4.44
N SER A 216 14.14 -20.83 -3.46
CA SER A 216 13.48 -21.27 -2.22
C SER A 216 13.53 -20.18 -1.16
N TYR A 217 12.42 -19.96 -0.50
CA TYR A 217 12.23 -19.12 0.66
C TYR A 217 11.59 -19.95 1.77
N TYR A 218 11.85 -19.62 3.02
CA TYR A 218 11.40 -20.41 4.17
C TYR A 218 10.51 -19.56 5.06
N ILE A 219 9.38 -20.11 5.45
CA ILE A 219 8.30 -19.39 6.14
C ILE A 219 8.08 -20.04 7.50
N ASP A 220 8.20 -19.28 8.57
CA ASP A 220 7.94 -19.73 9.94
C ASP A 220 6.45 -20.08 10.14
N GLU A 221 6.14 -21.38 10.02
CA GLU A 221 4.78 -21.87 10.16
C GLU A 221 4.23 -21.67 11.58
N ASN A 222 5.09 -21.73 12.59
CA ASN A 222 4.68 -21.53 13.96
C ASN A 222 4.28 -20.08 14.24
N TYR A 223 5.03 -19.14 13.69
CA TYR A 223 4.63 -17.72 13.74
C TYR A 223 3.26 -17.53 13.10
N LEU A 224 3.04 -18.03 11.88
CA LEU A 224 1.77 -17.89 11.18
C LEU A 224 0.60 -18.50 11.98
N LYS A 225 0.76 -19.74 12.46
CA LYS A 225 -0.28 -20.45 13.24
C LYS A 225 -0.65 -19.73 14.54
N ASN A 226 0.32 -19.14 15.20
CA ASN A 226 0.11 -18.49 16.49
C ASN A 226 -0.30 -17.01 16.41
N SER A 227 -0.16 -16.39 15.26
CA SER A 227 -0.52 -14.98 15.01
C SER A 227 -1.60 -14.85 13.94
N ILE A 228 -1.23 -14.86 12.67
CA ILE A 228 -2.08 -14.48 11.54
C ILE A 228 -3.23 -15.48 11.33
N ASP A 229 -2.94 -16.79 11.27
CA ASP A 229 -3.97 -17.82 11.05
C ASP A 229 -5.09 -17.74 12.10
N ARG A 230 -4.74 -17.51 13.37
CA ARG A 230 -5.74 -17.43 14.47
C ARG A 230 -6.69 -16.25 14.27
N ILE A 231 -6.17 -15.10 13.86
CA ILE A 231 -6.96 -13.89 13.58
C ILE A 231 -7.91 -14.15 12.40
N LEU A 232 -7.36 -14.65 11.30
CA LEU A 232 -8.12 -14.88 10.08
C LEU A 232 -9.16 -15.98 10.24
N LEU A 233 -8.85 -17.04 11.00
CA LEU A 233 -9.81 -18.10 11.33
C LEU A 233 -10.95 -17.58 12.21
N ALA A 234 -10.66 -16.72 13.20
CA ALA A 234 -11.68 -16.10 14.01
C ALA A 234 -12.64 -15.26 13.15
N ALA A 235 -12.10 -14.41 12.28
CA ALA A 235 -12.90 -13.60 11.35
C ALA A 235 -13.77 -14.47 10.41
N THR A 236 -13.19 -15.53 9.84
CA THR A 236 -13.88 -16.41 8.89
C THR A 236 -15.01 -17.21 9.56
N LYS A 237 -14.79 -17.73 10.78
CA LYS A 237 -15.74 -18.59 11.48
C LYS A 237 -16.94 -17.84 12.05
N GLU A 238 -16.74 -16.62 12.52
CA GLU A 238 -17.80 -15.87 13.21
C GLU A 238 -18.87 -15.37 12.26
N ARG A 239 -18.49 -14.64 11.22
CA ARG A 239 -19.45 -13.99 10.32
C ARG A 239 -19.00 -13.90 8.88
N ASN A 240 -17.96 -14.60 8.50
CA ASN A 240 -17.33 -14.39 7.20
C ASN A 240 -16.91 -12.92 7.01
N ILE A 241 -16.22 -12.38 8.03
CA ILE A 241 -15.77 -10.98 8.05
C ILE A 241 -14.76 -10.74 6.92
N SER A 242 -14.93 -9.65 6.18
CA SER A 242 -13.98 -9.22 5.17
C SER A 242 -12.73 -8.66 5.83
N VAL A 243 -11.58 -9.30 5.63
CA VAL A 243 -10.31 -8.87 6.22
C VAL A 243 -9.40 -8.29 5.18
N ALA A 244 -8.90 -7.07 5.44
CA ALA A 244 -7.84 -6.44 4.68
C ALA A 244 -6.50 -6.60 5.42
N ALA A 245 -5.51 -7.16 4.73
CA ALA A 245 -4.16 -7.32 5.25
C ALA A 245 -3.33 -6.07 4.96
N ILE A 246 -2.77 -5.45 5.99
CA ILE A 246 -1.81 -4.34 5.89
C ILE A 246 -0.42 -4.95 5.75
N ILE A 247 0.19 -4.81 4.59
CA ILE A 247 1.49 -5.42 4.26
C ILE A 247 2.61 -4.47 4.67
N LEU A 248 3.44 -4.92 5.59
CA LEU A 248 4.50 -4.14 6.22
C LEU A 248 5.86 -4.81 6.06
N LEU A 249 6.92 -3.99 6.01
CA LEU A 249 8.32 -4.42 6.02
C LEU A 249 9.08 -3.57 7.04
N GLU A 250 9.73 -4.22 7.99
CA GLU A 250 10.63 -3.51 8.91
C GLU A 250 12.00 -3.27 8.27
N PRO A 251 12.72 -2.23 8.71
CA PRO A 251 14.13 -2.06 8.36
C PRO A 251 14.96 -3.29 8.74
N ALA A 252 16.00 -3.58 7.96
CA ALA A 252 16.80 -4.81 8.07
C ALA A 252 17.29 -5.13 9.50
N SER A 253 17.61 -4.10 10.28
CA SER A 253 18.08 -4.24 11.67
C SER A 253 17.05 -4.82 12.64
N ARG A 254 15.76 -4.84 12.27
CA ARG A 254 14.66 -5.39 13.08
C ARG A 254 14.08 -6.70 12.52
N CYS A 255 14.58 -7.15 11.37
CA CYS A 255 14.08 -8.37 10.73
C CYS A 255 14.50 -9.64 11.47
N ALA A 256 13.66 -10.68 11.44
CA ALA A 256 13.98 -11.99 11.99
C ALA A 256 15.16 -12.67 11.25
N ASP A 257 15.33 -12.36 9.97
CA ASP A 257 16.49 -12.71 9.15
C ASP A 257 17.11 -11.40 8.61
N LEU A 258 18.31 -11.07 9.10
CA LEU A 258 19.01 -9.84 8.72
C LEU A 258 19.34 -9.77 7.23
N GLU A 259 19.75 -10.90 6.63
CA GLU A 259 20.12 -10.93 5.21
C GLU A 259 18.89 -10.78 4.31
N LEU A 260 17.78 -11.42 4.66
CA LEU A 260 16.49 -11.17 4.01
C LEU A 260 16.09 -9.68 4.14
N GLY A 261 16.22 -9.13 5.34
CA GLY A 261 15.92 -7.72 5.60
C GLY A 261 16.73 -6.77 4.71
N LYS A 262 18.02 -7.03 4.51
CA LYS A 262 18.89 -6.24 3.60
C LYS A 262 18.46 -6.32 2.14
N ILE A 263 17.91 -7.45 1.70
CA ILE A 263 17.37 -7.61 0.35
C ILE A 263 16.06 -6.82 0.19
N LEU A 264 15.17 -6.92 1.18
CA LEU A 264 13.82 -6.33 1.11
C LEU A 264 13.78 -4.83 1.40
N GLN A 265 14.69 -4.32 2.23
CA GLN A 265 14.74 -2.90 2.57
C GLN A 265 15.11 -2.06 1.34
N HIS A 266 14.38 -0.94 1.12
CA HIS A 266 14.74 0.01 0.06
C HIS A 266 16.19 0.52 0.27
N PRO A 267 17.04 0.58 -0.77
CA PRO A 267 18.45 0.96 -0.63
C PRO A 267 18.65 2.36 -0.04
N ASP A 268 17.74 3.30 -0.32
CA ASP A 268 17.79 4.67 0.18
C ASP A 268 17.07 4.86 1.52
N ASN A 269 16.66 3.76 2.21
CA ASN A 269 16.07 3.89 3.53
C ASN A 269 17.03 4.56 4.51
N ASP A 270 16.60 5.65 5.13
CA ASP A 270 17.38 6.45 6.07
C ASP A 270 16.81 6.46 7.50
N GLY A 271 15.81 5.61 7.77
CA GLY A 271 15.18 5.51 9.11
C GLY A 271 13.72 5.03 9.07
N GLY A 272 12.91 5.59 9.96
CA GLY A 272 11.47 5.29 10.02
C GLY A 272 11.11 3.97 10.70
N THR A 273 9.80 3.75 10.84
CA THR A 273 9.22 2.53 11.41
C THR A 273 9.19 1.38 10.42
N TYR A 274 8.79 1.67 9.18
CA TYR A 274 8.76 0.71 8.08
C TYR A 274 9.51 1.22 6.86
N THR A 275 9.93 0.31 6.00
CA THR A 275 10.62 0.61 4.75
C THR A 275 9.71 0.37 3.54
N MET A 276 9.89 1.16 2.50
CA MET A 276 9.41 0.79 1.16
C MET A 276 10.11 -0.49 0.73
N PRO A 277 9.43 -1.46 0.06
CA PRO A 277 10.11 -2.62 -0.47
C PRO A 277 11.15 -2.23 -1.52
N ASN A 278 12.28 -2.92 -1.47
CA ASN A 278 13.28 -2.82 -2.52
C ASN A 278 12.77 -3.51 -3.79
N MET A 279 12.52 -2.71 -4.81
CA MET A 279 12.16 -3.17 -6.16
C MET A 279 13.17 -2.66 -7.20
N THR A 280 14.42 -2.40 -6.77
CA THR A 280 15.47 -1.86 -7.67
C THR A 280 16.34 -2.95 -8.26
N THR A 281 16.21 -4.20 -7.80
CA THR A 281 16.94 -5.35 -8.32
C THR A 281 16.03 -6.55 -8.58
N PRO A 282 16.37 -7.44 -9.53
CA PRO A 282 15.61 -8.67 -9.79
C PRO A 282 15.48 -9.57 -8.56
N GLU A 283 16.54 -9.69 -7.77
CA GLU A 283 16.55 -10.52 -6.56
C GLU A 283 15.59 -9.98 -5.49
N ALA A 284 15.63 -8.69 -5.23
CA ALA A 284 14.77 -8.06 -4.23
C ALA A 284 13.29 -8.09 -4.67
N LEU A 285 13.01 -7.81 -5.94
CA LEU A 285 11.68 -7.96 -6.52
C LEU A 285 11.16 -9.38 -6.36
N ASN A 286 11.98 -10.40 -6.71
CA ASN A 286 11.61 -11.82 -6.57
C ASN A 286 11.31 -12.20 -5.12
N CYS A 287 12.10 -11.70 -4.18
CA CYS A 287 11.92 -11.94 -2.75
C CYS A 287 10.59 -11.34 -2.23
N TYR A 288 10.30 -10.09 -2.60
CA TYR A 288 9.03 -9.44 -2.21
C TYR A 288 7.82 -10.10 -2.88
N ALA A 289 7.92 -10.43 -4.16
CA ALA A 289 6.89 -11.15 -4.89
C ALA A 289 6.61 -12.54 -4.30
N ALA A 290 7.66 -13.26 -3.88
CA ALA A 290 7.54 -14.56 -3.21
C ALA A 290 6.72 -14.49 -1.92
N ALA A 291 6.92 -13.43 -1.12
CA ALA A 291 6.15 -13.23 0.10
C ALA A 291 4.66 -12.99 -0.18
N LEU A 292 4.35 -12.14 -1.16
CA LEU A 292 2.98 -11.85 -1.58
C LEU A 292 2.29 -13.09 -2.16
N ASP A 293 2.99 -13.84 -3.01
CA ASP A 293 2.50 -15.10 -3.60
C ASP A 293 2.21 -16.15 -2.52
N PHE A 294 3.11 -16.32 -1.57
CA PHE A 294 2.89 -17.23 -0.43
C PHE A 294 1.64 -16.86 0.37
N LEU A 295 1.50 -15.57 0.73
CA LEU A 295 0.34 -15.10 1.48
C LEU A 295 -0.96 -15.29 0.70
N ALA A 296 -0.98 -14.95 -0.58
CA ALA A 296 -2.14 -15.15 -1.43
C ALA A 296 -2.49 -16.64 -1.57
N LYS A 297 -1.50 -17.49 -1.82
CA LYS A 297 -1.66 -18.95 -1.92
C LYS A 297 -2.19 -19.58 -0.62
N ARG A 298 -1.78 -19.06 0.55
CA ARG A 298 -2.23 -19.57 1.85
C ARG A 298 -3.62 -19.10 2.22
N TYR A 299 -3.94 -17.80 1.98
CA TYR A 299 -5.13 -17.16 2.53
C TYR A 299 -6.23 -16.85 1.51
N CYS A 300 -6.02 -17.17 0.23
CA CYS A 300 -7.05 -17.08 -0.81
C CYS A 300 -7.42 -18.49 -1.31
N THR A 301 -7.90 -19.36 -0.42
CA THR A 301 -8.30 -20.73 -0.74
C THR A 301 -9.81 -20.93 -0.61
N ILE A 302 -10.39 -21.84 -1.42
CA ILE A 302 -11.82 -22.11 -1.40
C ILE A 302 -12.29 -22.65 -0.03
N ASP A 303 -11.46 -23.45 0.62
CA ASP A 303 -11.79 -24.10 1.91
C ASP A 303 -11.51 -23.23 3.13
N ASN A 304 -10.89 -22.05 2.95
CA ASN A 304 -10.53 -21.12 4.02
C ASN A 304 -9.80 -21.77 5.21
N ARG A 305 -9.01 -22.83 4.95
CA ARG A 305 -8.40 -23.67 6.01
C ARG A 305 -7.52 -22.89 7.00
N TYR A 306 -6.98 -21.76 6.58
CA TYR A 306 -6.16 -20.84 7.39
C TYR A 306 -6.87 -19.51 7.67
N GLY A 307 -8.17 -19.40 7.34
CA GLY A 307 -8.89 -18.15 7.24
C GLY A 307 -8.72 -17.50 5.88
N ARG A 308 -9.20 -16.27 5.69
CA ARG A 308 -9.17 -15.60 4.38
C ARG A 308 -8.73 -14.14 4.50
N ILE A 309 -7.84 -13.73 3.60
CA ILE A 309 -7.59 -12.33 3.26
C ILE A 309 -8.42 -12.02 2.02
N SER A 310 -9.29 -11.01 2.09
CA SER A 310 -10.12 -10.57 0.97
C SER A 310 -9.57 -9.35 0.25
N HIS A 311 -8.84 -8.48 0.96
CA HIS A 311 -8.26 -7.26 0.43
C HIS A 311 -6.85 -7.01 0.99
N TRP A 312 -6.09 -6.13 0.35
CA TRP A 312 -4.67 -5.91 0.62
C TRP A 312 -4.40 -4.42 0.73
N ILE A 313 -3.93 -3.95 1.86
CA ILE A 313 -3.53 -2.56 2.08
C ILE A 313 -2.01 -2.46 1.93
N ILE A 314 -1.54 -1.66 1.00
CA ILE A 314 -0.13 -1.48 0.68
C ILE A 314 0.30 -0.12 1.18
N HIS A 315 0.99 -0.17 2.02
CA HIS A 315 1.67 -0.23 3.25
C HIS A 315 0.84 0.46 4.36
N ASN A 316 1.46 1.30 5.22
CA ASN A 316 0.74 2.12 6.19
C ASN A 316 1.01 3.60 5.91
N GLU A 317 -0.01 4.47 5.94
CA GLU A 317 0.08 5.95 5.86
C GLU A 317 1.23 6.46 4.98
N VAL A 318 1.20 6.09 3.69
CA VAL A 318 2.32 6.34 2.77
C VAL A 318 2.59 7.82 2.47
N ASP A 319 1.64 8.70 2.77
CA ASP A 319 1.86 10.14 2.81
C ASP A 319 2.88 10.51 3.89
N GLY A 320 2.95 9.76 5.00
CA GLY A 320 4.03 9.78 5.99
C GLY A 320 5.24 8.94 5.57
N GLY A 321 5.65 9.02 4.31
CA GLY A 321 6.64 8.12 3.70
C GLY A 321 7.94 7.96 4.48
N ARG A 322 8.42 9.02 5.15
CA ARG A 322 9.64 8.93 5.96
C ARG A 322 9.52 8.05 7.21
N ASP A 323 8.31 7.89 7.74
CA ASP A 323 8.08 7.10 8.96
C ASP A 323 7.52 5.71 8.63
N TRP A 324 6.61 5.63 7.65
CA TRP A 324 5.78 4.45 7.43
C TRP A 324 6.07 3.65 6.15
N ALA A 325 6.84 4.23 5.22
CA ALA A 325 7.28 3.55 3.98
C ALA A 325 8.58 4.20 3.48
N ASN A 326 9.63 4.16 4.33
CA ASN A 326 10.84 4.95 4.13
C ASN A 326 11.66 4.45 2.93
N MET A 327 11.94 5.36 2.01
CA MET A 327 12.89 5.22 0.90
C MET A 327 13.77 6.48 0.73
N GLY A 328 14.11 7.12 1.88
CA GLY A 328 14.83 8.39 1.91
C GLY A 328 13.97 9.58 1.49
N LYS A 329 14.61 10.72 1.30
CA LYS A 329 13.94 11.94 0.82
C LYS A 329 13.76 11.86 -0.69
N LYS A 330 12.52 11.81 -1.17
CA LYS A 330 12.21 11.78 -2.61
C LYS A 330 11.16 12.82 -2.97
N PRO A 331 11.20 13.42 -4.18
CA PRO A 331 10.08 14.17 -4.71
C PRO A 331 8.82 13.30 -4.79
N VAL A 332 7.65 13.91 -4.66
CA VAL A 332 6.39 13.17 -4.57
C VAL A 332 6.11 12.24 -5.75
N LYS A 333 6.47 12.64 -6.99
CA LYS A 333 6.27 11.78 -8.18
C LYS A 333 7.18 10.56 -8.18
N VAL A 334 8.44 10.72 -7.74
CA VAL A 334 9.41 9.62 -7.61
C VAL A 334 8.95 8.63 -6.53
N PHE A 335 8.52 9.14 -5.38
CA PHE A 335 7.97 8.32 -4.30
C PHE A 335 6.73 7.56 -4.77
N THR A 336 5.78 8.27 -5.40
CA THR A 336 4.51 7.69 -5.84
C THR A 336 4.71 6.67 -6.96
N ASP A 337 5.67 6.86 -7.89
CA ASP A 337 6.01 5.85 -8.90
C ASP A 337 6.45 4.53 -8.26
N THR A 338 7.35 4.58 -7.28
CA THR A 338 7.78 3.38 -6.55
C THR A 338 6.63 2.76 -5.76
N TYR A 339 5.81 3.56 -5.12
CA TYR A 339 4.65 3.08 -4.38
C TYR A 339 3.63 2.35 -5.28
N ILE A 340 3.34 2.91 -6.45
CA ILE A 340 2.44 2.30 -7.43
C ILE A 340 2.99 0.97 -7.94
N LYS A 341 4.29 0.86 -8.18
CA LYS A 341 4.93 -0.42 -8.53
C LYS A 341 4.65 -1.48 -7.47
N SER A 342 4.73 -1.13 -6.17
CA SER A 342 4.39 -2.05 -5.07
C SER A 342 2.91 -2.43 -5.09
N MET A 343 2.00 -1.48 -5.28
CA MET A 343 0.56 -1.76 -5.40
C MET A 343 0.25 -2.67 -6.58
N ARG A 344 0.83 -2.41 -7.76
CA ARG A 344 0.66 -3.22 -8.98
C ARG A 344 1.21 -4.63 -8.82
N LEU A 345 2.37 -4.76 -8.20
CA LEU A 345 2.95 -6.06 -7.89
C LEU A 345 2.00 -6.90 -7.04
N CYS A 346 1.52 -6.33 -5.94
CA CYS A 346 0.54 -7.00 -5.09
C CYS A 346 -0.75 -7.34 -5.85
N TYR A 347 -1.34 -6.37 -6.55
CA TYR A 347 -2.56 -6.58 -7.33
C TYR A 347 -2.42 -7.71 -8.33
N ASN A 348 -1.37 -7.70 -9.14
CA ASN A 348 -1.15 -8.71 -10.16
C ASN A 348 -0.97 -10.11 -9.56
N ILE A 349 -0.25 -10.22 -8.45
CA ILE A 349 -0.04 -11.50 -7.78
C ILE A 349 -1.34 -12.03 -7.16
N VAL A 350 -2.04 -11.22 -6.36
CA VAL A 350 -3.21 -11.69 -5.61
C VAL A 350 -4.40 -12.01 -6.50
N ARG A 351 -4.54 -11.32 -7.64
CA ARG A 351 -5.60 -11.57 -8.63
C ARG A 351 -5.50 -12.93 -9.29
N GLN A 352 -4.36 -13.59 -9.25
CA GLN A 352 -4.23 -14.98 -9.69
C GLN A 352 -4.96 -15.96 -8.76
N TYR A 353 -5.18 -15.58 -7.51
CA TYR A 353 -5.80 -16.39 -6.46
C TYR A 353 -7.24 -15.95 -6.14
N ASP A 354 -7.50 -14.66 -6.14
CA ASP A 354 -8.82 -14.08 -5.87
C ASP A 354 -9.15 -12.97 -6.86
N SER A 355 -10.06 -13.25 -7.78
CA SER A 355 -10.53 -12.28 -8.80
C SER A 355 -11.31 -11.09 -8.22
N TYR A 356 -11.67 -11.11 -6.94
CA TYR A 356 -12.39 -10.04 -6.24
C TYR A 356 -11.48 -9.23 -5.29
N ALA A 357 -10.22 -9.66 -5.11
CA ALA A 357 -9.30 -8.92 -4.26
C ALA A 357 -9.07 -7.51 -4.77
N GLU A 358 -9.17 -6.52 -3.89
CA GLU A 358 -8.77 -5.15 -4.13
C GLU A 358 -7.47 -4.84 -3.40
N VAL A 359 -6.69 -3.92 -3.96
CA VAL A 359 -5.49 -3.38 -3.32
C VAL A 359 -5.77 -1.94 -2.92
N PHE A 360 -5.54 -1.59 -1.65
CA PHE A 360 -5.83 -0.28 -1.12
C PHE A 360 -4.56 0.54 -0.94
N ALA A 361 -4.64 1.82 -1.29
CA ALA A 361 -3.67 2.83 -0.93
C ALA A 361 -3.99 3.39 0.46
N SER A 362 -3.00 3.40 1.35
CA SER A 362 -3.16 3.81 2.76
C SER A 362 -2.69 5.23 2.99
N PHE A 363 -3.54 6.05 3.62
CA PHE A 363 -3.27 7.47 3.88
C PHE A 363 -3.74 7.91 5.26
N SER A 364 -3.02 8.90 5.82
CA SER A 364 -3.43 9.62 7.04
C SER A 364 -4.58 10.58 6.77
N HIS A 365 -4.81 11.53 7.68
CA HIS A 365 -5.84 12.58 7.54
C HIS A 365 -5.33 13.87 6.87
N SER A 366 -4.06 13.96 6.48
CA SER A 366 -3.36 15.15 5.96
C SER A 366 -3.70 15.43 4.49
N TRP A 367 -4.86 16.05 4.21
CA TRP A 367 -5.41 16.12 2.86
C TRP A 367 -4.65 17.04 1.91
N THR A 368 -4.56 18.36 2.18
CA THR A 368 -3.78 19.33 1.39
C THR A 368 -2.67 20.01 2.18
N GLU A 369 -2.56 19.71 3.45
CA GLU A 369 -1.57 20.25 4.35
C GLU A 369 -0.92 19.12 5.13
N ASN A 370 0.38 19.22 5.35
CA ASN A 370 1.09 18.31 6.22
C ASN A 370 1.98 19.13 7.17
N SER A 371 1.84 18.89 8.46
CA SER A 371 2.63 19.58 9.48
C SER A 371 3.97 18.91 9.76
N ASN A 372 4.19 17.69 9.24
CA ASN A 372 5.43 16.94 9.48
C ASN A 372 6.43 17.17 8.32
N PRO A 373 7.64 17.67 8.60
CA PRO A 373 8.64 17.85 7.56
C PRO A 373 8.95 16.54 6.84
N GLY A 374 8.91 16.57 5.50
CA GLY A 374 9.20 15.41 4.65
C GLY A 374 8.07 14.43 4.47
N TRP A 375 6.86 14.75 4.93
CA TRP A 375 5.65 14.03 4.56
C TRP A 375 5.02 14.68 3.32
N TYR A 376 4.25 13.88 2.57
CA TYR A 376 3.45 14.33 1.42
C TYR A 376 2.03 14.67 1.85
N THR A 377 1.21 15.17 0.92
CA THR A 377 -0.22 15.34 1.15
C THR A 377 -1.00 14.19 0.51
N CYS A 378 -2.05 13.72 1.19
CA CYS A 378 -2.88 12.62 0.67
C CYS A 378 -3.47 12.96 -0.69
N LYS A 379 -3.99 14.19 -0.85
CA LYS A 379 -4.63 14.61 -2.09
C LYS A 379 -3.67 14.56 -3.27
N GLU A 380 -2.44 15.05 -3.13
CA GLU A 380 -1.46 15.03 -4.21
C GLU A 380 -1.11 13.60 -4.64
N MET A 381 -0.89 12.70 -3.68
CA MET A 381 -0.61 11.30 -3.99
C MET A 381 -1.81 10.58 -4.62
N ILE A 382 -3.03 10.83 -4.13
CA ILE A 382 -4.27 10.26 -4.69
C ILE A 382 -4.49 10.77 -6.13
N ASP A 383 -4.25 12.05 -6.39
CA ASP A 383 -4.33 12.62 -7.73
C ASP A 383 -3.30 11.96 -8.68
N LEU A 384 -2.07 11.74 -8.21
CA LEU A 384 -1.04 11.00 -8.97
C LEU A 384 -1.44 9.55 -9.23
N LEU A 385 -1.99 8.83 -8.23
CA LEU A 385 -2.54 7.47 -8.41
C LEU A 385 -3.58 7.42 -9.53
N ASN A 386 -4.48 8.41 -9.58
CA ASN A 386 -5.47 8.51 -10.65
C ASN A 386 -4.82 8.77 -12.02
N VAL A 387 -3.79 9.60 -12.09
CA VAL A 387 -3.06 9.86 -13.34
C VAL A 387 -2.39 8.59 -13.83
N TYR A 388 -1.61 7.91 -12.99
CA TYR A 388 -0.97 6.63 -13.34
C TYR A 388 -1.98 5.57 -13.77
N SER A 389 -3.10 5.45 -13.05
CA SER A 389 -4.17 4.50 -13.41
C SER A 389 -4.72 4.77 -14.80
N LYS A 390 -4.90 6.04 -15.17
CA LYS A 390 -5.42 6.43 -16.49
C LYS A 390 -4.44 6.14 -17.62
N VAL A 391 -3.14 6.35 -17.41
CA VAL A 391 -2.14 6.26 -18.48
C VAL A 391 -1.48 4.88 -18.59
N GLU A 392 -1.33 4.14 -17.46
CA GLU A 392 -0.65 2.84 -17.45
C GLU A 392 -1.61 1.63 -17.36
N GLY A 393 -2.88 1.83 -17.66
CA GLY A 393 -3.94 0.85 -17.48
C GLY A 393 -4.54 0.90 -16.07
N ASP A 394 -5.86 1.07 -16.00
CA ASP A 394 -6.56 1.17 -14.71
C ASP A 394 -6.66 -0.19 -14.02
N PHE A 395 -6.61 -0.20 -12.71
CA PHE A 395 -6.79 -1.39 -11.88
C PHE A 395 -7.71 -1.08 -10.71
N GLN A 396 -8.26 -2.11 -10.10
CA GLN A 396 -9.23 -1.94 -9.03
C GLN A 396 -8.50 -1.71 -7.70
N TRP A 397 -8.21 -0.45 -7.41
CA TRP A 397 -7.66 0.00 -6.14
C TRP A 397 -8.67 0.81 -5.35
N GLY A 398 -8.54 0.81 -4.03
CA GLY A 398 -9.37 1.55 -3.09
C GLY A 398 -8.54 2.46 -2.18
N LEU A 399 -9.21 3.19 -1.29
CA LEU A 399 -8.59 4.01 -0.25
C LEU A 399 -8.76 3.34 1.12
N ALA A 400 -7.66 3.15 1.81
CA ALA A 400 -7.56 2.86 3.23
C ALA A 400 -7.16 4.18 3.92
N TYR A 401 -8.14 4.87 4.51
CA TYR A 401 -7.96 6.24 4.96
C TYR A 401 -8.12 6.34 6.49
N HIS A 402 -7.19 7.01 7.16
CA HIS A 402 -7.16 7.14 8.61
C HIS A 402 -7.73 8.50 9.02
N SER A 403 -9.05 8.60 9.21
CA SER A 403 -9.79 9.85 9.44
C SER A 403 -9.82 10.30 10.91
N TYR A 404 -8.74 10.11 11.65
CA TYR A 404 -8.63 10.61 13.02
C TYR A 404 -8.93 12.10 13.15
N ALA A 405 -9.25 12.55 14.35
CA ALA A 405 -9.29 13.98 14.66
C ALA A 405 -7.92 14.62 14.37
N GLN A 406 -7.91 15.89 13.96
CA GLN A 406 -6.67 16.65 13.71
C GLN A 406 -5.74 16.63 14.93
N ASP A 407 -6.29 16.78 16.11
CA ASP A 407 -5.62 16.46 17.38
C ASP A 407 -6.13 15.09 17.83
N LEU A 408 -5.27 14.06 17.76
CA LEU A 408 -5.60 12.68 18.10
C LEU A 408 -6.23 12.55 19.52
N THR A 409 -5.87 13.44 20.43
CA THR A 409 -6.42 13.43 21.80
C THR A 409 -7.78 14.11 21.93
N ASN A 410 -8.34 14.67 20.84
CA ASN A 410 -9.62 15.40 20.88
C ASN A 410 -10.82 14.45 20.69
N PRO A 411 -11.63 14.18 21.73
CA PRO A 411 -12.85 13.39 21.59
C PRO A 411 -13.95 14.11 20.82
N CYS A 412 -13.93 15.46 20.81
CA CYS A 412 -14.94 16.29 20.16
C CYS A 412 -14.59 16.52 18.68
N THR A 413 -14.56 15.45 17.88
CA THR A 413 -14.10 15.47 16.48
C THR A 413 -14.80 16.50 15.60
N TRP A 414 -16.02 16.95 15.98
CA TRP A 414 -16.77 18.02 15.28
C TRP A 414 -16.13 19.41 15.41
N ASN A 415 -15.15 19.58 16.31
CA ASN A 415 -14.48 20.87 16.57
C ASN A 415 -13.19 21.05 15.78
N ASP A 416 -12.77 20.07 14.97
CA ASP A 416 -11.52 20.16 14.18
C ASP A 416 -11.47 21.46 13.37
N PRO A 417 -10.57 22.40 13.65
CA PRO A 417 -10.63 23.76 13.10
C PRO A 417 -10.36 23.80 11.59
N ASN A 418 -9.41 22.98 11.12
CA ASN A 418 -8.94 23.00 9.74
C ASN A 418 -9.60 21.93 8.84
N ALA A 419 -10.59 21.21 9.37
CA ALA A 419 -11.42 20.27 8.61
C ALA A 419 -12.69 20.99 8.13
N THR A 420 -12.75 21.31 6.83
CA THR A 420 -13.87 21.99 6.16
C THR A 420 -14.46 21.08 5.08
N CYS A 421 -15.69 21.38 4.59
CA CYS A 421 -16.30 20.61 3.50
C CYS A 421 -15.79 20.98 2.09
N SER A 422 -14.73 21.77 1.99
CA SER A 422 -14.06 22.09 0.73
C SER A 422 -13.18 20.93 0.27
N MET A 423 -13.10 20.70 -1.05
CA MET A 423 -12.11 19.77 -1.63
C MET A 423 -10.65 20.23 -1.42
N ASN A 424 -10.46 21.49 -1.03
CA ASN A 424 -9.16 22.06 -0.68
C ASN A 424 -9.00 22.24 0.85
N THR A 425 -9.72 21.43 1.64
CA THR A 425 -9.56 21.40 3.11
C THR A 425 -8.14 20.97 3.47
N GLN A 426 -7.61 21.44 4.60
CA GLN A 426 -6.29 21.00 5.05
C GLN A 426 -6.29 19.54 5.51
N PHE A 427 -7.31 19.16 6.28
CA PHE A 427 -7.45 17.80 6.82
C PHE A 427 -8.82 17.20 6.47
N VAL A 428 -8.87 15.88 6.30
CA VAL A 428 -10.14 15.15 6.23
C VAL A 428 -10.23 14.22 7.44
N THR A 429 -11.12 14.58 8.34
CA THR A 429 -11.36 13.89 9.62
C THR A 429 -12.82 13.45 9.70
N PHE A 430 -13.27 12.87 10.80
CA PHE A 430 -14.68 12.56 10.99
C PHE A 430 -15.60 13.78 10.81
N LYS A 431 -15.08 15.02 11.01
CA LYS A 431 -15.88 16.24 10.85
C LYS A 431 -16.36 16.48 9.42
N ASN A 432 -15.57 16.11 8.41
CA ASN A 432 -15.79 16.46 7.01
C ASN A 432 -15.62 15.27 6.04
N LEU A 433 -16.05 14.06 6.45
CA LEU A 433 -16.03 12.85 5.61
C LEU A 433 -16.77 13.03 4.27
N GLU A 434 -17.60 14.06 4.14
CA GLU A 434 -18.25 14.46 2.89
C GLU A 434 -17.25 14.75 1.77
N VAL A 435 -16.00 15.11 2.10
CA VAL A 435 -14.92 15.30 1.13
C VAL A 435 -14.54 13.96 0.48
N LEU A 436 -14.29 12.90 1.29
CA LEU A 436 -14.05 11.55 0.76
C LEU A 436 -15.25 11.00 0.01
N ASN A 437 -16.46 11.23 0.54
CA ASN A 437 -17.69 10.81 -0.12
C ASN A 437 -17.82 11.45 -1.51
N LYS A 438 -17.57 12.75 -1.63
CA LYS A 438 -17.56 13.46 -2.91
C LYS A 438 -16.50 12.92 -3.85
N TRP A 439 -15.29 12.71 -3.34
CA TRP A 439 -14.20 12.11 -4.11
C TRP A 439 -14.57 10.72 -4.66
N ALA A 440 -15.11 9.84 -3.83
CA ALA A 440 -15.47 8.47 -4.22
C ALA A 440 -16.61 8.39 -5.25
N LEU A 441 -17.54 9.35 -5.20
CA LEU A 441 -18.68 9.39 -6.11
C LEU A 441 -18.39 10.14 -7.41
N ASP A 442 -17.29 10.90 -7.48
CA ASP A 442 -16.86 11.59 -8.69
C ASP A 442 -16.48 10.59 -9.78
N LYS A 443 -17.03 10.80 -10.98
CA LYS A 443 -16.78 9.94 -12.15
C LYS A 443 -15.29 9.81 -12.47
N GLU A 444 -14.53 10.90 -12.32
CA GLU A 444 -13.11 10.94 -12.63
C GLU A 444 -12.25 10.05 -11.72
N ASN A 445 -12.76 9.70 -10.54
CA ASN A 445 -12.08 8.85 -9.56
C ASN A 445 -12.53 7.39 -9.60
N LYS A 446 -13.54 7.06 -10.43
CA LYS A 446 -14.05 5.69 -10.53
C LYS A 446 -13.15 4.81 -11.39
N TYR A 447 -13.06 3.53 -11.01
CA TYR A 447 -12.40 2.52 -11.80
C TYR A 447 -13.05 2.42 -13.19
N LYS A 448 -12.24 2.63 -14.25
CA LYS A 448 -12.70 2.70 -15.65
C LYS A 448 -13.86 3.70 -15.85
N GLY A 449 -13.95 4.72 -15.00
CA GLY A 449 -15.00 5.75 -15.06
C GLY A 449 -16.40 5.28 -14.65
N VAL A 450 -16.57 4.06 -14.18
CA VAL A 450 -17.89 3.44 -13.92
C VAL A 450 -18.01 2.93 -12.48
N ILE A 451 -17.06 2.10 -12.02
CA ILE A 451 -17.16 1.42 -10.73
C ILE A 451 -16.56 2.31 -9.63
N LYS A 452 -17.35 2.60 -8.60
CA LYS A 452 -16.87 3.33 -7.42
C LYS A 452 -15.72 2.56 -6.78
N ARG A 453 -14.62 3.26 -6.47
CA ARG A 453 -13.53 2.68 -5.69
C ARG A 453 -13.97 2.52 -4.24
N SER A 454 -13.57 1.44 -3.61
CA SER A 454 -13.84 1.20 -2.19
C SER A 454 -13.10 2.21 -1.32
N VAL A 455 -13.78 2.71 -0.29
CA VAL A 455 -13.20 3.61 0.71
C VAL A 455 -13.45 3.02 2.09
N TRP A 456 -12.38 2.55 2.72
CA TRP A 456 -12.38 2.06 4.07
C TRP A 456 -11.69 3.06 5.00
N LEU A 457 -12.35 3.43 6.09
CA LEU A 457 -11.67 4.13 7.18
C LEU A 457 -10.93 3.07 8.00
N SER A 458 -9.80 2.61 7.45
CA SER A 458 -9.11 1.37 7.83
C SER A 458 -8.42 1.41 9.18
N GLU A 459 -8.19 2.62 9.69
CA GLU A 459 -7.69 2.87 11.03
C GLU A 459 -8.21 4.24 11.48
N ALA A 460 -9.20 4.24 12.35
CA ALA A 460 -9.76 5.49 12.87
C ALA A 460 -10.52 5.23 14.17
N GLY A 461 -10.27 6.05 15.18
CA GLY A 461 -10.89 5.99 16.49
C GLY A 461 -11.20 7.37 17.06
N VAL A 462 -11.88 7.41 18.17
CA VAL A 462 -12.15 8.62 18.95
C VAL A 462 -11.54 8.45 20.33
N ASN A 463 -10.63 9.34 20.68
CA ASN A 463 -9.91 9.26 21.95
C ASN A 463 -10.82 9.57 23.15
N SER A 464 -10.50 8.95 24.30
CA SER A 464 -10.91 9.39 25.62
C SER A 464 -9.68 9.93 26.35
N ARG A 465 -9.76 11.14 26.92
CA ARG A 465 -8.61 11.72 27.67
C ARG A 465 -8.38 11.05 29.02
N GLY A 466 -9.16 10.04 29.34
CA GLY A 466 -9.09 9.27 30.57
C GLY A 466 -10.39 8.49 30.80
N TYR A 467 -10.50 7.86 31.99
CA TYR A 467 -11.60 6.97 32.33
C TYR A 467 -12.65 7.58 33.28
N SER A 468 -12.69 8.92 33.37
CA SER A 468 -13.79 9.59 34.10
C SER A 468 -15.09 9.51 33.28
N ASP A 469 -16.24 9.48 33.95
CA ASP A 469 -17.56 9.44 33.28
C ASP A 469 -17.71 10.59 32.27
N GLU A 470 -17.17 11.76 32.55
CA GLU A 470 -17.20 12.93 31.66
C GLU A 470 -16.41 12.66 30.37
N GLU A 471 -15.18 12.14 30.45
CA GLU A 471 -14.34 11.87 29.29
C GLU A 471 -14.90 10.70 28.45
N LEU A 472 -15.39 9.64 29.08
CA LEU A 472 -16.05 8.54 28.39
C LEU A 472 -17.34 8.99 27.67
N GLN A 473 -18.11 9.92 28.25
CA GLN A 473 -19.29 10.51 27.58
C GLN A 473 -18.90 11.35 26.38
N LYS A 474 -17.77 12.09 26.44
CA LYS A 474 -17.24 12.84 25.28
C LYS A 474 -16.81 11.89 24.16
N GLN A 475 -16.11 10.81 24.48
CA GLN A 475 -15.75 9.76 23.53
C GLN A 475 -17.00 9.17 22.88
N ALA A 476 -17.98 8.75 23.68
CA ALA A 476 -19.23 8.20 23.17
C ALA A 476 -19.98 9.15 22.25
N ALA A 477 -20.00 10.46 22.56
CA ALA A 477 -20.58 11.47 21.70
C ALA A 477 -19.81 11.63 20.37
N GLY A 478 -18.48 11.60 20.42
CA GLY A 478 -17.62 11.61 19.23
C GLY A 478 -17.85 10.39 18.32
N VAL A 479 -17.94 9.20 18.91
CA VAL A 479 -18.28 7.96 18.18
C VAL A 479 -19.65 8.08 17.52
N ALA A 480 -20.67 8.53 18.26
CA ALA A 480 -22.01 8.67 17.72
C ALA A 480 -22.07 9.68 16.56
N TYR A 481 -21.33 10.79 16.68
CA TYR A 481 -21.19 11.78 15.61
C TYR A 481 -20.52 11.18 14.37
N ALA A 482 -19.38 10.53 14.52
CA ALA A 482 -18.64 9.87 13.44
C ALA A 482 -19.49 8.80 12.76
N TRP A 483 -20.13 7.92 13.56
CA TRP A 483 -20.99 6.85 13.05
C TRP A 483 -22.18 7.38 12.23
N LYS A 484 -22.83 8.43 12.69
CA LYS A 484 -23.94 9.06 11.96
C LYS A 484 -23.51 9.46 10.54
N LYS A 485 -22.30 10.02 10.39
CA LYS A 485 -21.76 10.40 9.08
C LYS A 485 -21.39 9.18 8.24
N VAL A 486 -20.59 8.26 8.79
CA VAL A 486 -20.16 7.03 8.09
C VAL A 486 -21.38 6.27 7.55
N ASN A 487 -22.41 6.11 8.40
CA ASN A 487 -23.61 5.37 8.00
C ASN A 487 -24.42 6.05 6.88
N ALA A 488 -24.41 7.39 6.81
CA ALA A 488 -25.17 8.16 5.84
C ALA A 488 -24.45 8.35 4.49
N LEU A 489 -23.13 8.28 4.44
CA LEU A 489 -22.33 8.61 3.26
C LEU A 489 -22.08 7.39 2.38
N GLU A 490 -22.68 7.36 1.19
CA GLU A 490 -22.60 6.23 0.23
C GLU A 490 -21.18 5.98 -0.29
N GLY A 491 -20.33 7.01 -0.30
CA GLY A 491 -18.93 6.90 -0.72
C GLY A 491 -18.04 6.13 0.26
N ILE A 492 -18.46 5.96 1.52
CA ILE A 492 -17.72 5.25 2.56
C ILE A 492 -18.29 3.84 2.72
N ASP A 493 -17.44 2.81 2.61
CA ASP A 493 -17.88 1.41 2.62
C ASP A 493 -17.71 0.73 3.98
N ALA A 494 -16.69 1.10 4.75
CA ALA A 494 -16.41 0.50 6.05
C ALA A 494 -15.67 1.48 6.97
N TRP A 495 -15.80 1.28 8.27
CA TRP A 495 -15.03 1.94 9.31
C TRP A 495 -14.50 0.90 10.28
N GLN A 496 -13.19 0.68 10.29
CA GLN A 496 -12.49 -0.15 11.23
C GLN A 496 -12.15 0.68 12.46
N TRP A 497 -12.92 0.47 13.54
CA TRP A 497 -12.66 1.10 14.82
C TRP A 497 -11.27 0.70 15.33
N HIS A 498 -10.42 1.68 15.57
CA HIS A 498 -9.10 1.52 16.15
C HIS A 498 -9.05 2.27 17.48
N ASN A 499 -8.98 1.55 18.59
CA ASN A 499 -8.70 0.14 18.74
C ASN A 499 -9.88 -0.58 19.47
N TRP A 500 -9.95 -1.92 19.35
CA TRP A 500 -10.95 -2.69 20.10
C TRP A 500 -10.76 -2.59 21.62
N PHE A 501 -9.48 -2.49 22.06
CA PHE A 501 -9.06 -2.25 23.43
C PHE A 501 -7.94 -1.22 23.43
N ASP A 502 -7.84 -0.45 24.51
CA ASP A 502 -6.71 0.45 24.71
C ASP A 502 -5.39 -0.31 24.67
N HIS A 503 -4.45 0.20 23.92
CA HIS A 503 -3.10 -0.35 23.84
C HIS A 503 -2.08 0.73 24.29
N PRO A 504 -1.19 0.40 25.27
CA PRO A 504 -0.23 1.40 25.80
C PRO A 504 0.68 2.04 24.75
N GLY A 505 0.90 1.37 23.62
CA GLY A 505 1.71 1.88 22.51
C GLY A 505 1.04 2.94 21.64
N ASP A 506 -0.29 3.09 21.72
CA ASP A 506 -1.04 4.03 20.86
C ASP A 506 -0.90 5.48 21.33
N GLY A 507 -0.43 5.71 22.56
CA GLY A 507 -0.31 7.06 23.13
C GLY A 507 -1.65 7.77 23.40
N ALA A 508 -2.77 7.08 23.22
CA ALA A 508 -4.12 7.56 23.37
C ALA A 508 -5.06 6.44 23.84
N CYS A 509 -6.19 6.79 24.48
CA CYS A 509 -7.23 5.84 24.90
C CYS A 509 -8.28 5.71 23.77
N LEU A 510 -8.02 4.86 22.80
CA LEU A 510 -8.83 4.69 21.59
C LEU A 510 -9.82 3.52 21.67
N GLY A 511 -9.63 2.62 22.64
CA GLY A 511 -10.46 1.44 22.90
C GLY A 511 -11.82 1.72 23.53
#